data_d9267f049a219c599574b9caf550bdf3
#
_entry.id   d9267f049a219c599574b9caf550bdf3
#
_cell.length_a   1.000
_cell.length_b   1.000
_cell.length_c   1.000
_cell.angle_alpha   90.00
_cell.angle_beta   90.00
_cell.angle_gamma   90.00
#
_symmetry.space_group_name_H-M   'P 1'
#
loop_
_entity.id
_entity.type
_entity.pdbx_description
1 polymer ?
#
loop_
_entity_poly.entity_id
_entity_poly.type
_entity_poly.pdbx_seq_one_letter_code
_entity_poly.pdbx_strand_id
1 'polypeptide(L)'
;IVKNENAEQAMRRLVSAMQPWPKLELGAAVGFDTTYTAQTSGGSIMDYLMTIGAACDLGFRVRLSGKNDQKKLLFEVYRPTADPNNRFSTKWGNLQQAAWAFGDSDYANVAVVQGAGEGENRATVTVGLTDATGADRRELYVDARDVQPDEEKGETTKSQAYLERLMARGTNKLLEQLRTGSIELTIDAEGLSPGDVAYCTIPELGYKATVRVADVITQSQSDSTTRTVRLGTPVWRKL
;
A
#
# COMPACT_ATOMS: atom_id res chain seq x y z
N ILE A 1 3.67 15.45 13.87
CA ILE A 1 4.71 15.53 12.84
C ILE A 1 5.73 14.43 13.08
N VAL A 2 6.02 13.66 12.05
CA VAL A 2 7.12 12.69 12.01
C VAL A 2 8.17 13.28 11.07
N LYS A 3 9.37 13.58 11.56
CA LYS A 3 10.46 14.12 10.75
C LYS A 3 11.66 13.21 10.84
N ASN A 4 12.00 12.54 9.72
CA ASN A 4 13.16 11.66 9.62
C ASN A 4 13.30 10.72 10.84
N GLU A 5 12.15 10.22 11.32
CA GLU A 5 12.05 9.33 12.47
C GLU A 5 12.11 7.89 11.97
N ASN A 6 12.66 7.00 12.78
CA ASN A 6 12.58 5.56 12.51
C ASN A 6 11.12 5.14 12.41
N ALA A 7 10.75 4.48 11.31
CA ALA A 7 9.36 4.15 11.00
C ALA A 7 8.72 3.25 12.06
N GLU A 8 9.44 2.24 12.55
CA GLU A 8 8.97 1.37 13.64
C GLU A 8 8.71 2.17 14.91
N GLN A 9 9.63 3.06 15.29
CA GLN A 9 9.48 3.89 16.48
C GLN A 9 8.33 4.88 16.33
N ALA A 10 8.13 5.46 15.13
CA ALA A 10 7.00 6.33 14.83
C ALA A 10 5.66 5.59 15.03
N MET A 11 5.52 4.37 14.47
CA MET A 11 4.31 3.56 14.62
C MET A 11 4.06 3.20 16.09
N ARG A 12 5.09 2.77 16.81
CA ARG A 12 5.02 2.43 18.26
C ARG A 12 4.62 3.63 19.10
N ARG A 13 5.21 4.79 18.85
CA ARG A 13 4.91 6.05 19.55
C ARG A 13 3.45 6.48 19.31
N LEU A 14 2.95 6.38 18.08
CA LEU A 14 1.56 6.71 17.76
C LEU A 14 0.59 5.83 18.55
N VAL A 15 0.81 4.53 18.58
CA VAL A 15 -0.03 3.60 19.35
C VAL A 15 0.06 3.87 20.84
N SER A 16 1.28 4.08 21.39
CA SER A 16 1.47 4.37 22.80
C SER A 16 0.81 5.66 23.25
N ALA A 17 0.87 6.71 22.42
CA ALA A 17 0.32 8.02 22.75
C ALA A 17 -1.22 8.06 22.75
N MET A 18 -1.86 7.18 21.97
CA MET A 18 -3.30 7.25 21.73
C MET A 18 -4.08 6.04 22.25
N GLN A 19 -3.39 5.02 22.74
CA GLN A 19 -4.05 3.80 23.17
C GLN A 19 -4.83 3.98 24.48
N PRO A 20 -6.13 3.69 24.49
CA PRO A 20 -6.96 3.82 25.69
C PRO A 20 -7.06 2.49 26.49
N TRP A 21 -6.54 1.38 25.96
CA TRP A 21 -6.79 0.06 26.52
C TRP A 21 -5.66 -0.39 27.44
N PRO A 22 -5.94 -0.63 28.73
CA PRO A 22 -4.90 -1.02 29.70
C PRO A 22 -4.18 -2.33 29.36
N LYS A 23 -4.82 -3.20 28.57
CA LYS A 23 -4.27 -4.50 28.18
C LYS A 23 -3.54 -4.47 26.83
N LEU A 24 -3.48 -3.33 26.16
CA LEU A 24 -2.69 -3.17 24.94
C LEU A 24 -1.28 -2.71 25.32
N GLU A 25 -0.30 -3.52 25.02
CA GLU A 25 1.12 -3.23 25.26
C GLU A 25 1.89 -3.22 23.93
N LEU A 26 3.01 -2.53 23.92
CA LEU A 26 3.95 -2.62 22.80
C LEU A 26 4.79 -3.89 22.93
N GLY A 27 4.78 -4.73 21.90
CA GLY A 27 5.70 -5.86 21.80
C GLY A 27 7.17 -5.42 21.74
N ALA A 28 8.11 -6.33 21.67
CA ALA A 28 9.52 -6.01 21.52
C ALA A 28 9.75 -5.25 20.20
N ALA A 29 10.64 -4.23 20.23
CA ALA A 29 11.08 -3.59 19.00
C ALA A 29 12.03 -4.54 18.24
N VAL A 30 11.87 -4.59 16.91
CA VAL A 30 12.72 -5.40 16.04
C VAL A 30 13.98 -4.62 15.62
N GLY A 31 13.86 -3.29 15.48
CA GLY A 31 14.99 -2.40 15.14
C GLY A 31 15.19 -2.26 13.63
N PHE A 32 14.08 -2.11 12.88
CA PHE A 32 14.19 -1.78 11.46
C PHE A 32 14.85 -0.41 11.26
N ASP A 33 15.69 -0.30 10.24
CA ASP A 33 16.50 0.90 9.94
C ASP A 33 15.82 1.92 9.03
N THR A 34 14.58 1.66 8.62
CA THR A 34 13.81 2.51 7.69
C THR A 34 13.33 3.77 8.41
N THR A 35 13.55 4.92 7.78
CA THR A 35 13.07 6.22 8.29
C THR A 35 11.89 6.74 7.47
N TYR A 36 11.06 7.56 8.10
CA TYR A 36 9.87 8.14 7.50
C TYR A 36 9.71 9.61 7.89
N THR A 37 9.20 10.40 6.96
CA THR A 37 8.87 11.81 7.20
C THR A 37 7.46 12.08 6.71
N ALA A 38 6.60 12.54 7.60
CA ALA A 38 5.27 12.99 7.27
C ALA A 38 4.76 14.05 8.25
N GLN A 39 3.87 14.87 7.76
CA GLN A 39 3.08 15.79 8.57
C GLN A 39 1.61 15.47 8.36
N THR A 40 0.87 15.46 9.46
CA THR A 40 -0.56 15.25 9.44
C THR A 40 -1.24 16.11 10.49
N SER A 41 -2.47 16.50 10.19
CA SER A 41 -3.34 17.28 11.07
C SER A 41 -4.68 16.58 11.24
N GLY A 42 -4.79 15.69 12.23
CA GLY A 42 -6.01 14.90 12.49
C GLY A 42 -6.07 13.63 11.61
N GLY A 43 -7.05 12.78 11.85
CA GLY A 43 -7.28 11.53 11.15
C GLY A 43 -7.17 10.30 12.04
N SER A 44 -7.43 9.12 11.45
CA SER A 44 -7.37 7.84 12.14
C SER A 44 -5.92 7.40 12.33
N ILE A 45 -5.57 6.89 13.52
CA ILE A 45 -4.27 6.25 13.74
C ILE A 45 -4.06 5.09 12.77
N MET A 46 -5.10 4.34 12.49
CA MET A 46 -5.04 3.20 11.57
C MET A 46 -4.56 3.65 10.19
N ASP A 47 -5.09 4.75 9.66
CA ASP A 47 -4.69 5.28 8.35
C ASP A 47 -3.21 5.71 8.35
N TYR A 48 -2.72 6.28 9.46
CA TYR A 48 -1.31 6.61 9.58
C TYR A 48 -0.42 5.40 9.67
N LEU A 49 -0.80 4.40 10.44
CA LEU A 49 -0.06 3.14 10.52
C LEU A 49 0.01 2.46 9.15
N MET A 50 -1.10 2.46 8.41
CA MET A 50 -1.15 1.92 7.05
C MET A 50 -0.25 2.71 6.09
N THR A 51 -0.28 4.04 6.17
CA THR A 51 0.55 4.92 5.32
C THR A 51 2.04 4.73 5.59
N ILE A 52 2.45 4.70 6.87
CA ILE A 52 3.85 4.43 7.24
C ILE A 52 4.25 3.02 6.79
N GLY A 53 3.39 2.04 7.04
CA GLY A 53 3.63 0.65 6.65
C GLY A 53 3.85 0.50 5.15
N ALA A 54 2.98 1.08 4.34
CA ALA A 54 3.09 1.04 2.88
C ALA A 54 4.35 1.76 2.35
N ALA A 55 4.69 2.92 2.93
CA ALA A 55 5.86 3.68 2.52
C ALA A 55 7.19 3.02 2.90
N CYS A 56 7.22 2.25 3.98
CA CYS A 56 8.44 1.68 4.56
C CYS A 56 8.55 0.16 4.41
N ASP A 57 7.60 -0.47 3.70
CA ASP A 57 7.50 -1.94 3.57
C ASP A 57 7.46 -2.65 4.94
N LEU A 58 6.67 -2.09 5.85
CA LEU A 58 6.43 -2.64 7.18
C LEU A 58 4.96 -3.01 7.35
N GLY A 59 4.71 -4.08 8.06
CA GLY A 59 3.39 -4.47 8.54
C GLY A 59 3.25 -4.23 10.03
N PHE A 60 2.02 -4.20 10.51
CA PHE A 60 1.74 -4.21 11.94
C PHE A 60 0.59 -5.14 12.26
N ARG A 61 0.56 -5.62 13.48
CA ARG A 61 -0.49 -6.50 13.97
C ARG A 61 -0.70 -6.35 15.46
N VAL A 62 -1.88 -6.75 15.93
CA VAL A 62 -2.15 -6.92 17.34
C VAL A 62 -2.33 -8.41 17.62
N ARG A 63 -1.53 -8.96 18.49
CA ARG A 63 -1.53 -10.38 18.84
C ARG A 63 -1.91 -10.60 20.30
N LEU A 64 -2.77 -11.57 20.55
CA LEU A 64 -3.06 -12.01 21.92
C LEU A 64 -1.84 -12.75 22.48
N SER A 65 -1.39 -12.36 23.66
CA SER A 65 -0.28 -12.98 24.38
C SER A 65 -0.65 -13.25 25.84
N GLY A 66 0.01 -14.21 26.46
CA GLY A 66 -0.24 -14.62 27.83
C GLY A 66 -1.28 -15.74 27.96
N LYS A 67 -1.39 -16.29 29.17
CA LYS A 67 -2.34 -17.37 29.52
C LYS A 67 -3.27 -16.89 30.62
N ASN A 68 -4.48 -17.42 30.61
CA ASN A 68 -5.52 -17.14 31.61
C ASN A 68 -5.74 -15.63 31.83
N ASP A 69 -5.72 -15.16 33.07
CA ASP A 69 -5.97 -13.76 33.45
C ASP A 69 -4.83 -12.80 33.08
N GLN A 70 -3.69 -13.33 32.65
CA GLN A 70 -2.54 -12.55 32.17
C GLN A 70 -2.59 -12.29 30.66
N LYS A 71 -3.73 -12.53 30.04
CA LYS A 71 -3.91 -12.22 28.61
C LYS A 71 -3.82 -10.72 28.37
N LYS A 72 -2.99 -10.36 27.41
CA LYS A 72 -2.80 -8.99 26.91
C LYS A 72 -2.69 -8.97 25.42
N LEU A 73 -2.96 -7.82 24.82
CA LEU A 73 -2.77 -7.56 23.41
C LEU A 73 -1.39 -6.94 23.20
N LEU A 74 -0.62 -7.48 22.26
CA LEU A 74 0.69 -6.94 21.90
C LEU A 74 0.61 -6.31 20.51
N PHE A 75 0.92 -5.03 20.43
CA PHE A 75 1.17 -4.36 19.16
C PHE A 75 2.59 -4.67 18.70
N GLU A 76 2.71 -5.25 17.53
CA GLU A 76 3.99 -5.65 16.93
C GLU A 76 4.12 -5.04 15.53
N VAL A 77 5.32 -4.58 15.19
CA VAL A 77 5.69 -4.19 13.84
C VAL A 77 6.55 -5.31 13.25
N TYR A 78 6.33 -5.67 12.01
CA TYR A 78 7.08 -6.72 11.32
C TYR A 78 7.40 -6.32 9.88
N ARG A 79 8.36 -6.97 9.27
CA ARG A 79 8.61 -6.84 7.82
C ARG A 79 7.96 -8.02 7.11
N PRO A 80 7.10 -7.77 6.10
CA PRO A 80 6.54 -8.83 5.28
C PRO A 80 7.62 -9.65 4.60
N THR A 81 7.42 -10.94 4.47
CA THR A 81 8.40 -11.85 3.87
C THR A 81 8.16 -12.02 2.36
N ALA A 82 9.23 -12.16 1.62
CA ALA A 82 9.21 -12.50 0.20
C ALA A 82 9.86 -13.89 0.01
N ASP A 83 9.31 -14.91 0.69
CA ASP A 83 9.82 -16.28 0.59
C ASP A 83 9.57 -16.82 -0.81
N PRO A 84 10.61 -17.21 -1.56
CA PRO A 84 10.47 -17.80 -2.89
C PRO A 84 9.75 -19.16 -2.89
N ASN A 85 9.55 -19.79 -1.74
CA ASN A 85 8.76 -21.02 -1.61
C ASN A 85 7.24 -20.76 -1.55
N ASN A 86 6.81 -19.54 -1.35
CA ASN A 86 5.39 -19.17 -1.41
C ASN A 86 4.89 -19.18 -2.86
N ARG A 87 4.87 -20.38 -3.48
CA ARG A 87 4.49 -20.59 -4.87
C ARG A 87 3.17 -21.33 -4.98
N PHE A 88 2.29 -20.79 -5.81
CA PHE A 88 0.94 -21.30 -6.01
C PHE A 88 0.65 -21.45 -7.50
N SER A 89 -0.05 -22.51 -7.86
CA SER A 89 -0.43 -22.77 -9.25
C SER A 89 -1.73 -23.54 -9.31
N THR A 90 -2.56 -23.21 -10.28
CA THR A 90 -3.74 -24.00 -10.64
C THR A 90 -3.37 -25.45 -10.96
N LYS A 91 -2.23 -25.64 -11.64
CA LYS A 91 -1.70 -26.95 -12.00
C LYS A 91 -1.32 -27.82 -10.79
N TRP A 92 -0.89 -27.21 -9.68
CA TRP A 92 -0.52 -27.94 -8.47
C TRP A 92 -1.68 -28.18 -7.51
N GLY A 93 -2.85 -27.58 -7.80
CA GLY A 93 -4.03 -27.71 -6.98
C GLY A 93 -3.99 -26.94 -5.66
N ASN A 94 -2.92 -26.18 -5.39
CA ASN A 94 -2.80 -25.31 -4.22
C ASN A 94 -3.30 -23.87 -4.45
N LEU A 95 -3.83 -23.61 -5.64
CA LEU A 95 -4.53 -22.41 -6.03
C LEU A 95 -5.96 -22.82 -6.39
N GLN A 96 -6.92 -22.61 -5.46
CA GLN A 96 -8.25 -23.19 -5.58
C GLN A 96 -9.16 -22.42 -6.53
N GLN A 97 -9.03 -21.10 -6.57
CA GLN A 97 -9.84 -20.26 -7.45
C GLN A 97 -9.03 -19.07 -7.98
N ALA A 98 -8.97 -18.94 -9.29
CA ALA A 98 -8.45 -17.79 -9.97
C ALA A 98 -9.57 -17.12 -10.74
N ALA A 99 -10.10 -16.00 -10.26
CA ALA A 99 -11.01 -15.16 -11.01
C ALA A 99 -10.24 -13.95 -11.53
N TRP A 100 -10.34 -13.71 -12.83
CA TRP A 100 -9.70 -12.57 -13.47
C TRP A 100 -10.77 -11.55 -13.86
N ALA A 101 -10.71 -10.36 -13.27
CA ALA A 101 -11.46 -9.21 -13.72
C ALA A 101 -10.49 -8.14 -14.24
N PHE A 102 -10.63 -7.78 -15.50
CA PHE A 102 -9.93 -6.64 -16.09
C PHE A 102 -10.91 -5.47 -16.16
N GLY A 103 -10.59 -4.37 -15.50
CA GLY A 103 -11.33 -3.13 -15.60
C GLY A 103 -10.42 -2.00 -16.10
N ASP A 104 -10.75 -1.39 -17.23
CA ASP A 104 -10.06 -0.21 -17.77
C ASP A 104 -10.80 1.10 -17.44
N SER A 105 -11.90 1.04 -16.66
CA SER A 105 -12.77 2.20 -16.41
C SER A 105 -12.04 3.36 -15.76
N ASP A 106 -11.14 3.05 -14.84
CA ASP A 106 -10.40 4.05 -14.06
C ASP A 106 -8.92 4.15 -14.46
N TYR A 107 -8.53 3.38 -15.49
CA TYR A 107 -7.15 3.39 -15.95
C TYR A 107 -6.76 4.73 -16.57
N ALA A 108 -5.66 5.31 -16.07
CA ALA A 108 -5.00 6.45 -16.67
C ALA A 108 -3.51 6.20 -16.80
N ASN A 109 -2.89 6.74 -17.84
CA ASN A 109 -1.46 6.64 -18.10
C ASN A 109 -0.75 7.99 -18.23
N VAL A 110 -1.52 9.06 -18.23
CA VAL A 110 -1.01 10.44 -18.23
C VAL A 110 -1.76 11.22 -17.16
N ALA A 111 -1.07 11.94 -16.29
CA ALA A 111 -1.72 12.89 -15.40
C ALA A 111 -1.39 14.33 -15.80
N VAL A 112 -2.42 15.15 -15.90
CA VAL A 112 -2.33 16.60 -16.04
C VAL A 112 -2.59 17.21 -14.66
N VAL A 113 -1.56 17.74 -14.05
CA VAL A 113 -1.59 18.27 -12.68
C VAL A 113 -1.66 19.79 -12.73
N GLN A 114 -2.68 20.35 -12.11
CA GLN A 114 -2.83 21.80 -12.00
C GLN A 114 -2.64 22.26 -10.54
N GLY A 115 -1.63 23.08 -10.34
CA GLY A 115 -1.26 23.66 -9.05
C GLY A 115 -1.81 25.07 -8.83
N ALA A 116 -1.08 25.85 -8.04
CA ALA A 116 -1.40 27.24 -7.72
C ALA A 116 -1.35 28.16 -8.94
N GLY A 117 -2.00 29.31 -8.83
CA GLY A 117 -2.15 30.31 -9.87
C GLY A 117 -3.52 30.31 -10.53
N GLU A 118 -3.78 31.30 -11.38
CA GLU A 118 -5.03 31.47 -12.11
C GLU A 118 -4.77 31.67 -13.62
N GLY A 119 -5.70 31.18 -14.42
CA GLY A 119 -5.64 31.33 -15.88
C GLY A 119 -4.30 30.83 -16.47
N GLU A 120 -3.65 31.64 -17.28
CA GLU A 120 -2.38 31.36 -17.93
C GLU A 120 -1.18 31.26 -16.94
N ASN A 121 -1.32 31.82 -15.75
CA ASN A 121 -0.29 31.76 -14.70
C ASN A 121 -0.40 30.52 -13.82
N ARG A 122 -1.38 29.66 -14.07
CA ARG A 122 -1.53 28.41 -13.32
C ARG A 122 -0.40 27.46 -13.64
N ALA A 123 0.28 26.98 -12.61
CA ALA A 123 1.30 25.95 -12.78
C ALA A 123 0.63 24.65 -13.26
N THR A 124 1.09 24.15 -14.39
CA THR A 124 0.59 22.89 -14.96
C THR A 124 1.78 22.01 -15.32
N VAL A 125 1.75 20.76 -14.89
CA VAL A 125 2.74 19.74 -15.26
C VAL A 125 2.05 18.49 -15.75
N THR A 126 2.70 17.76 -16.64
CA THR A 126 2.21 16.49 -17.18
C THR A 126 3.21 15.40 -16.85
N VAL A 127 2.74 14.27 -16.32
CA VAL A 127 3.56 13.11 -15.95
C VAL A 127 2.97 11.81 -16.49
N GLY A 128 3.78 10.76 -16.54
CA GLY A 128 3.39 9.45 -17.05
C GLY A 128 3.86 9.23 -18.50
N LEU A 129 3.08 8.50 -19.29
CA LEU A 129 3.35 8.23 -20.72
C LEU A 129 2.97 9.43 -21.58
N THR A 130 3.73 10.51 -21.47
CA THR A 130 3.44 11.79 -22.12
C THR A 130 3.38 11.72 -23.65
N ASP A 131 4.08 10.74 -24.25
CA ASP A 131 4.12 10.52 -25.70
C ASP A 131 2.92 9.71 -26.22
N ALA A 132 2.07 9.17 -25.32
CA ALA A 132 0.86 8.46 -25.72
C ALA A 132 -0.10 9.41 -26.44
N THR A 133 -0.69 8.95 -27.54
CA THR A 133 -1.59 9.73 -28.40
C THR A 133 -2.87 8.94 -28.75
N GLY A 134 -3.90 9.65 -29.17
CA GLY A 134 -5.14 9.03 -29.64
C GLY A 134 -5.80 8.15 -28.57
N ALA A 135 -6.24 6.96 -28.96
CA ALA A 135 -6.94 6.03 -28.06
C ALA A 135 -6.06 5.42 -26.97
N ASP A 136 -4.73 5.46 -27.16
CA ASP A 136 -3.77 4.95 -26.16
C ASP A 136 -3.52 5.95 -25.02
N ARG A 137 -3.90 7.21 -25.22
CA ARG A 137 -3.77 8.26 -24.21
C ARG A 137 -5.01 8.29 -23.32
N ARG A 138 -4.81 8.03 -22.05
CA ARG A 138 -5.84 8.09 -21.00
C ARG A 138 -5.41 9.11 -19.95
N GLU A 139 -6.09 10.25 -19.91
CA GLU A 139 -5.70 11.37 -19.06
C GLU A 139 -6.44 11.36 -17.73
N LEU A 140 -5.69 11.58 -16.66
CA LEU A 140 -6.17 11.88 -15.31
C LEU A 140 -5.95 13.35 -15.02
N TYR A 141 -7.01 14.07 -14.72
CA TYR A 141 -6.90 15.41 -14.17
C TYR A 141 -6.60 15.34 -12.66
N VAL A 142 -5.58 16.05 -12.21
CA VAL A 142 -5.19 16.13 -10.80
C VAL A 142 -5.23 17.58 -10.34
N ASP A 143 -6.19 17.90 -9.47
CA ASP A 143 -6.23 19.18 -8.77
C ASP A 143 -5.21 19.15 -7.62
N ALA A 144 -4.21 20.02 -7.72
CA ALA A 144 -3.15 20.18 -6.74
C ALA A 144 -3.02 21.65 -6.27
N ARG A 145 -4.12 22.40 -6.27
CA ARG A 145 -4.14 23.80 -5.78
C ARG A 145 -3.83 23.92 -4.30
N ASP A 146 -3.97 22.86 -3.55
CA ASP A 146 -3.54 22.73 -2.15
C ASP A 146 -2.02 22.74 -1.99
N VAL A 147 -1.27 22.42 -3.04
CA VAL A 147 0.21 22.50 -3.06
C VAL A 147 0.60 23.92 -3.43
N GLN A 148 1.15 24.64 -2.47
CA GLN A 148 1.57 26.03 -2.66
C GLN A 148 3.10 26.15 -2.80
N PRO A 149 3.61 27.15 -3.54
CA PRO A 149 5.02 27.50 -3.51
C PRO A 149 5.47 27.89 -2.09
N ASP A 150 6.70 27.61 -1.74
CA ASP A 150 7.29 27.99 -0.45
C ASP A 150 7.82 29.44 -0.55
N GLU A 151 6.99 30.40 -0.19
CA GLU A 151 7.32 31.83 -0.27
C GLU A 151 8.49 32.20 0.66
N GLU A 152 8.68 31.50 1.78
CA GLU A 152 9.81 31.76 2.69
C GLU A 152 11.16 31.44 2.02
N LYS A 153 11.15 30.51 1.06
CA LYS A 153 12.32 30.17 0.23
C LYS A 153 12.37 30.92 -1.11
N GLY A 154 11.47 31.87 -1.31
CA GLY A 154 11.38 32.63 -2.56
C GLY A 154 10.90 31.80 -3.76
N GLU A 155 10.17 30.72 -3.53
CA GLU A 155 9.60 29.93 -4.62
C GLU A 155 8.42 30.66 -5.27
N THR A 156 8.24 30.40 -6.54
CA THR A 156 7.11 30.85 -7.36
C THR A 156 6.45 29.67 -8.04
N THR A 157 5.30 29.87 -8.68
CA THR A 157 4.62 28.84 -9.48
C THR A 157 5.47 28.27 -10.65
N LYS A 158 6.61 28.88 -10.95
CA LYS A 158 7.58 28.44 -11.99
C LYS A 158 8.86 27.84 -11.42
N SER A 159 9.02 27.82 -10.08
CA SER A 159 10.22 27.27 -9.44
C SER A 159 10.29 25.76 -9.62
N GLN A 160 11.48 25.25 -9.97
CA GLN A 160 11.71 23.84 -10.24
C GLN A 160 11.28 22.95 -9.06
N ALA A 161 11.64 23.32 -7.82
CA ALA A 161 11.27 22.58 -6.62
C ALA A 161 9.75 22.50 -6.42
N TYR A 162 9.01 23.54 -6.78
CA TYR A 162 7.55 23.52 -6.75
C TYR A 162 6.99 22.60 -7.82
N LEU A 163 7.48 22.67 -9.06
CA LEU A 163 7.02 21.80 -10.16
C LEU A 163 7.31 20.32 -9.85
N GLU A 164 8.44 20.01 -9.22
CA GLU A 164 8.76 18.65 -8.78
C GLU A 164 7.77 18.11 -7.76
N ARG A 165 7.27 18.94 -6.83
CA ARG A 165 6.18 18.53 -5.91
C ARG A 165 4.88 18.25 -6.65
N LEU A 166 4.55 19.03 -7.67
CA LEU A 166 3.39 18.76 -8.52
C LEU A 166 3.56 17.46 -9.31
N MET A 167 4.75 17.21 -9.87
CA MET A 167 5.06 15.96 -10.59
C MET A 167 4.93 14.75 -9.67
N ALA A 168 5.46 14.84 -8.45
CA ALA A 168 5.35 13.77 -7.46
C ALA A 168 3.88 13.49 -7.11
N ARG A 169 3.05 14.53 -6.94
CA ARG A 169 1.61 14.39 -6.69
C ARG A 169 0.92 13.67 -7.86
N GLY A 170 1.21 14.07 -9.10
CA GLY A 170 0.66 13.45 -10.30
C GLY A 170 1.07 11.99 -10.44
N THR A 171 2.34 11.68 -10.22
CA THR A 171 2.85 10.31 -10.25
C THR A 171 2.16 9.42 -9.23
N ASN A 172 1.99 9.90 -7.99
CA ASN A 172 1.28 9.15 -6.95
C ASN A 172 -0.18 8.88 -7.34
N LYS A 173 -0.86 9.88 -7.93
CA LYS A 173 -2.24 9.71 -8.41
C LYS A 173 -2.34 8.75 -9.58
N LEU A 174 -1.38 8.73 -10.49
CA LEU A 174 -1.34 7.73 -11.57
C LEU A 174 -1.14 6.31 -11.03
N LEU A 175 -0.32 6.13 -9.98
CA LEU A 175 -0.13 4.81 -9.37
C LEU A 175 -1.43 4.26 -8.77
N GLU A 176 -2.34 5.13 -8.30
CA GLU A 176 -3.67 4.75 -7.83
C GLU A 176 -4.58 4.30 -8.99
N GLN A 177 -4.31 4.74 -10.23
CA GLN A 177 -5.11 4.51 -11.44
C GLN A 177 -4.48 3.46 -12.37
N LEU A 178 -3.51 2.69 -11.90
CA LEU A 178 -2.96 1.59 -12.69
C LEU A 178 -4.07 0.57 -12.98
N ARG A 179 -3.96 -0.08 -14.16
CA ARG A 179 -4.86 -1.19 -14.51
C ARG A 179 -4.92 -2.17 -13.35
N THR A 180 -6.03 -2.13 -12.64
CA THR A 180 -6.30 -3.06 -11.55
C THR A 180 -6.89 -4.32 -12.14
N GLY A 181 -6.06 -5.33 -12.37
CA GLY A 181 -6.56 -6.68 -12.46
C GLY A 181 -6.79 -7.17 -11.03
N SER A 182 -8.01 -7.36 -10.59
CA SER A 182 -8.26 -8.09 -9.36
C SER A 182 -8.22 -9.58 -9.68
N ILE A 183 -7.36 -10.31 -8.98
CA ILE A 183 -7.50 -11.76 -8.91
C ILE A 183 -7.98 -12.10 -7.53
N GLU A 184 -9.13 -12.71 -7.46
CA GLU A 184 -9.50 -13.46 -6.27
C GLU A 184 -8.81 -14.82 -6.34
N LEU A 185 -7.73 -14.94 -5.61
CA LEU A 185 -7.03 -16.19 -5.44
C LEU A 185 -7.34 -16.72 -4.04
N THR A 186 -8.10 -17.79 -3.98
CA THR A 186 -8.27 -18.55 -2.74
C THR A 186 -7.13 -19.56 -2.67
N ILE A 187 -6.27 -19.38 -1.69
CA ILE A 187 -5.12 -20.25 -1.44
C ILE A 187 -5.37 -20.97 -0.12
N ASP A 188 -5.18 -22.27 -0.13
CA ASP A 188 -5.06 -23.06 1.10
C ASP A 188 -3.58 -23.03 1.52
N ALA A 189 -3.21 -22.04 2.33
CA ALA A 189 -1.81 -21.87 2.73
C ALA A 189 -1.69 -21.56 4.22
N GLU A 190 -1.07 -22.47 4.95
CA GLU A 190 -0.62 -22.23 6.30
C GLU A 190 0.64 -21.33 6.29
N GLY A 191 0.78 -20.47 7.30
CA GLY A 191 2.01 -19.70 7.51
C GLY A 191 2.08 -18.32 6.86
N LEU A 192 1.20 -17.99 5.91
CA LEU A 192 1.18 -16.65 5.32
C LEU A 192 0.57 -15.61 6.26
N SER A 193 1.14 -14.41 6.22
CA SER A 193 0.67 -13.23 6.95
C SER A 193 0.33 -12.09 5.98
N PRO A 194 -0.57 -11.16 6.35
CA PRO A 194 -0.83 -9.97 5.54
C PRO A 194 0.48 -9.24 5.17
N GLY A 195 0.61 -8.86 3.90
CA GLY A 195 1.80 -8.22 3.35
C GLY A 195 2.85 -9.18 2.78
N ASP A 196 2.84 -10.47 3.14
CA ASP A 196 3.76 -11.45 2.55
C ASP A 196 3.58 -11.56 1.04
N VAL A 197 4.65 -11.93 0.35
CA VAL A 197 4.66 -12.06 -1.10
C VAL A 197 4.35 -13.50 -1.51
N ALA A 198 3.37 -13.65 -2.38
CA ALA A 198 3.02 -14.90 -3.04
C ALA A 198 3.35 -14.85 -4.54
N TYR A 199 3.87 -15.94 -5.07
CA TYR A 199 4.20 -16.12 -6.48
C TYR A 199 3.18 -17.06 -7.12
N CYS A 200 2.28 -16.53 -7.93
CA CYS A 200 1.21 -17.29 -8.56
C CYS A 200 1.55 -17.58 -10.04
N THR A 201 1.26 -18.79 -10.48
CA THR A 201 1.39 -19.19 -11.88
C THR A 201 0.06 -19.75 -12.36
N ILE A 202 -0.43 -19.20 -13.47
CA ILE A 202 -1.67 -19.63 -14.13
C ILE A 202 -1.32 -20.04 -15.55
N PRO A 203 -0.89 -21.30 -15.74
CA PRO A 203 -0.41 -21.79 -17.02
C PRO A 203 -1.48 -21.70 -18.13
N GLU A 204 -2.75 -21.90 -17.78
CA GLU A 204 -3.88 -21.86 -18.69
C GLU A 204 -4.04 -20.47 -19.36
N LEU A 205 -3.60 -19.43 -18.69
CA LEU A 205 -3.60 -18.05 -19.19
C LEU A 205 -2.23 -17.59 -19.72
N GLY A 206 -1.18 -18.39 -19.55
CA GLY A 206 0.19 -18.03 -19.93
C GLY A 206 0.79 -16.90 -19.08
N TYR A 207 0.34 -16.74 -17.82
CA TYR A 207 0.80 -15.67 -16.94
C TYR A 207 1.32 -16.18 -15.60
N LYS A 208 2.25 -15.40 -15.06
CA LYS A 208 2.68 -15.46 -13.65
C LYS A 208 2.47 -14.10 -12.99
N ALA A 209 2.16 -14.12 -11.72
CA ALA A 209 1.93 -12.91 -10.93
C ALA A 209 2.77 -12.96 -9.66
N THR A 210 3.27 -11.80 -9.27
CA THR A 210 3.75 -11.55 -7.91
C THR A 210 2.69 -10.71 -7.22
N VAL A 211 2.24 -11.15 -6.06
CA VAL A 211 1.12 -10.54 -5.37
C VAL A 211 1.37 -10.53 -3.86
N ARG A 212 0.86 -9.52 -3.17
CA ARG A 212 0.91 -9.47 -1.70
C ARG A 212 -0.35 -10.07 -1.11
N VAL A 213 -0.20 -10.74 0.01
CA VAL A 213 -1.34 -11.16 0.84
C VAL A 213 -2.02 -9.90 1.39
N ALA A 214 -3.28 -9.70 1.04
CA ALA A 214 -4.08 -8.60 1.55
C ALA A 214 -4.68 -8.94 2.91
N ASP A 215 -5.40 -10.08 2.97
CA ASP A 215 -6.10 -10.52 4.16
C ASP A 215 -5.88 -12.01 4.43
N VAL A 216 -5.92 -12.38 5.69
CA VAL A 216 -6.00 -13.77 6.13
C VAL A 216 -7.24 -13.92 7.00
N ILE A 217 -8.22 -14.66 6.50
CA ILE A 217 -9.50 -14.89 7.16
C ILE A 217 -9.47 -16.29 7.78
N THR A 218 -9.61 -16.34 9.09
CA THR A 218 -9.75 -17.62 9.81
C THR A 218 -11.18 -17.77 10.30
N GLN A 219 -11.86 -18.80 9.84
CA GLN A 219 -13.20 -19.17 10.30
C GLN A 219 -13.09 -20.44 11.13
N SER A 220 -13.49 -20.35 12.39
CA SER A 220 -13.51 -21.50 13.30
C SER A 220 -14.94 -21.88 13.61
N GLN A 221 -15.29 -23.12 13.35
CA GLN A 221 -16.55 -23.77 13.75
C GLN A 221 -16.24 -24.88 14.73
N SER A 222 -17.28 -25.46 15.37
CA SER A 222 -17.12 -26.46 16.43
C SER A 222 -16.18 -27.62 16.08
N ASP A 223 -16.13 -28.03 14.81
CA ASP A 223 -15.40 -29.23 14.36
C ASP A 223 -14.36 -28.93 13.26
N SER A 224 -14.26 -27.68 12.80
CA SER A 224 -13.32 -27.32 11.73
C SER A 224 -12.81 -25.89 11.84
N THR A 225 -11.58 -25.68 11.41
CA THR A 225 -11.03 -24.34 11.22
C THR A 225 -10.59 -24.22 9.77
N THR A 226 -11.18 -23.25 9.07
CA THR A 226 -10.84 -22.95 7.68
C THR A 226 -10.06 -21.64 7.64
N ARG A 227 -9.01 -21.59 6.85
CA ARG A 227 -8.20 -20.41 6.64
C ARG A 227 -8.21 -20.03 5.16
N THR A 228 -8.67 -18.85 4.85
CA THR A 228 -8.71 -18.30 3.49
C THR A 228 -7.75 -17.12 3.41
N VAL A 229 -6.85 -17.15 2.43
CA VAL A 229 -5.91 -16.07 2.16
C VAL A 229 -6.40 -15.30 0.94
N ARG A 230 -6.67 -14.01 1.13
CA ARG A 230 -6.97 -13.10 0.02
C ARG A 230 -5.71 -12.41 -0.45
N LEU A 231 -5.53 -12.38 -1.75
CA LEU A 231 -4.41 -11.70 -2.38
C LEU A 231 -4.84 -10.32 -2.87
N GLY A 232 -3.91 -9.36 -2.78
CA GLY A 232 -4.10 -8.01 -3.28
C GLY A 232 -3.92 -7.91 -4.80
N THR A 233 -3.66 -6.70 -5.28
CA THR A 233 -3.46 -6.44 -6.71
C THR A 233 -2.18 -7.12 -7.22
N PRO A 234 -2.26 -7.98 -8.22
CA PRO A 234 -1.12 -8.71 -8.75
C PRO A 234 -0.26 -7.85 -9.69
N VAL A 235 1.04 -8.08 -9.65
CA VAL A 235 1.97 -7.60 -10.68
C VAL A 235 2.19 -8.74 -11.69
N TRP A 236 1.62 -8.57 -12.87
CA TRP A 236 1.63 -9.59 -13.92
C TRP A 236 2.90 -9.61 -14.75
N ARG A 237 3.31 -10.82 -15.14
CA ARG A 237 4.34 -11.05 -16.15
C ARG A 237 3.90 -12.20 -17.03
N LYS A 238 4.13 -12.09 -18.35
CA LYS A 238 3.96 -13.18 -19.29
C LYS A 238 4.97 -14.29 -18.95
N LEU A 239 4.53 -15.55 -19.06
CA LEU A 239 5.39 -16.73 -18.89
C LEU A 239 6.44 -16.81 -19.99
#